data_c4e26f840678bf44259a4f0633cb821e
#
_entry.id   c4e26f840678bf44259a4f0633cb821e
#
_cell.length_a   1.000
_cell.length_b   1.000
_cell.length_c   1.000
_cell.angle_alpha   90.00
_cell.angle_beta   90.00
_cell.angle_gamma   90.00
#
_symmetry.space_group_name_H-M   'P 1'
#
loop_
_entity.id
_entity.type
_entity.pdbx_description
1 polymer ?
#
loop_
_entity_poly.entity_id
_entity_poly.type
_entity_poly.pdbx_seq_one_letter_code
_entity_poly.pdbx_strand_id
1 'polypeptide(L)'
;AGQVVLVVNTASKCGFTPQYKGLENVWQQYKDKGLVVLGFPCNQFGKQEPGDEGAISEFCELNFGVSFPLFKKVDVNGSDAHPLFVQLKKRAPGLLGSQGIKWNFTKFLIGKDGQVVKRFAPTTKPEELSSEIEALLK
;
A
#
# COMPACT_ATOMS: atom_id res chain seq x y z
N ALA A 1 -7.34 -6.72 13.70
CA ALA A 1 -8.08 -7.97 13.63
C ALA A 1 -9.54 -7.69 13.29
N GLY A 2 -10.17 -8.58 12.55
CA GLY A 2 -11.55 -8.42 12.14
C GLY A 2 -11.77 -7.56 10.91
N GLN A 3 -10.71 -6.96 10.36
CA GLN A 3 -10.79 -6.17 9.14
C GLN A 3 -9.84 -6.71 8.08
N VAL A 4 -10.20 -6.49 6.81
CA VAL A 4 -9.29 -6.74 5.68
C VAL A 4 -8.41 -5.51 5.54
N VAL A 5 -7.10 -5.71 5.38
CA VAL A 5 -6.14 -4.60 5.32
C VAL A 5 -5.37 -4.65 4.01
N LEU A 6 -5.33 -3.53 3.31
CA LEU A 6 -4.50 -3.35 2.12
C LEU A 6 -3.36 -2.39 2.48
N VAL A 7 -2.14 -2.91 2.48
CA VAL A 7 -0.93 -2.13 2.78
C VAL A 7 -0.22 -1.80 1.49
N VAL A 8 0.17 -0.55 1.30
CA VAL A 8 0.86 -0.11 0.09
C VAL A 8 1.96 0.90 0.42
N ASN A 9 3.13 0.74 -0.20
CA ASN A 9 4.19 1.74 -0.12
C ASN A 9 3.99 2.76 -1.25
N THR A 10 3.97 4.04 -0.92
CA THR A 10 3.54 5.09 -1.82
C THR A 10 4.63 6.11 -2.13
N ALA A 11 4.42 6.89 -3.19
CA ALA A 11 5.33 7.99 -3.57
C ALA A 11 4.55 9.05 -4.34
N SER A 12 5.00 10.32 -4.21
CA SER A 12 4.36 11.46 -4.86
C SER A 12 4.86 11.73 -6.27
N LYS A 13 6.01 11.15 -6.65
CA LYS A 13 6.67 11.47 -7.93
C LYS A 13 7.01 10.23 -8.77
N CYS A 14 6.21 9.19 -8.64
CA CYS A 14 6.38 7.93 -9.38
C CYS A 14 5.45 7.91 -10.60
N GLY A 15 5.82 7.15 -11.64
CA GLY A 15 4.92 6.89 -12.76
C GLY A 15 3.62 6.20 -12.36
N PHE A 16 3.63 5.48 -11.23
CA PHE A 16 2.44 4.83 -10.67
C PHE A 16 1.68 5.71 -9.67
N THR A 17 2.13 6.94 -9.43
CA THR A 17 1.48 7.86 -8.48
C THR A 17 -0.02 8.05 -8.75
N PRO A 18 -0.50 8.07 -10.02
CA PRO A 18 -1.94 8.13 -10.27
C PRO A 18 -2.76 7.02 -9.62
N GLN A 19 -2.12 5.94 -9.17
CA GLN A 19 -2.81 4.88 -8.42
C GLN A 19 -3.36 5.35 -7.08
N TYR A 20 -2.91 6.49 -6.56
CA TYR A 20 -3.55 7.10 -5.37
C TYR A 20 -5.05 7.25 -5.56
N LYS A 21 -5.49 7.65 -6.76
CA LYS A 21 -6.91 7.80 -7.03
C LYS A 21 -7.62 6.45 -6.98
N GLY A 22 -7.02 5.41 -7.56
CA GLY A 22 -7.57 4.06 -7.50
C GLY A 22 -7.66 3.53 -6.07
N LEU A 23 -6.61 3.78 -5.26
CA LEU A 23 -6.62 3.41 -3.85
C LEU A 23 -7.73 4.13 -3.09
N GLU A 24 -7.94 5.42 -3.36
CA GLU A 24 -9.01 6.17 -2.73
C GLU A 24 -10.38 5.64 -3.14
N ASN A 25 -10.57 5.28 -4.41
CA ASN A 25 -11.81 4.68 -4.89
C ASN A 25 -12.11 3.37 -4.18
N VAL A 26 -11.11 2.50 -4.02
CA VAL A 26 -11.25 1.24 -3.31
C VAL A 26 -11.58 1.50 -1.83
N TRP A 27 -10.91 2.44 -1.21
CA TRP A 27 -11.18 2.84 0.17
C TRP A 27 -12.62 3.31 0.35
N GLN A 28 -13.09 4.22 -0.50
CA GLN A 28 -14.46 4.73 -0.41
C GLN A 28 -15.50 3.64 -0.61
N GLN A 29 -15.21 2.69 -1.50
CA GLN A 29 -16.14 1.62 -1.82
C GLN A 29 -16.30 0.61 -0.70
N TYR A 30 -15.23 0.29 0.04
CA TYR A 30 -15.22 -0.82 0.98
C TYR A 30 -14.97 -0.43 2.44
N LYS A 31 -14.69 0.83 2.76
CA LYS A 31 -14.36 1.21 4.14
C LYS A 31 -15.46 0.87 5.14
N ASP A 32 -16.71 1.02 4.73
CA ASP A 32 -17.85 0.71 5.60
C ASP A 32 -18.18 -0.79 5.62
N LYS A 33 -17.48 -1.59 4.82
CA LYS A 33 -17.66 -3.03 4.74
C LYS A 33 -16.56 -3.82 5.42
N GLY A 34 -15.60 -3.12 6.03
CA GLY A 34 -14.53 -3.74 6.80
C GLY A 34 -13.15 -3.72 6.15
N LEU A 35 -12.93 -2.87 5.14
CA LEU A 35 -11.61 -2.69 4.55
C LEU A 35 -10.90 -1.48 5.15
N VAL A 36 -9.62 -1.64 5.43
CA VAL A 36 -8.72 -0.53 5.78
C VAL A 36 -7.60 -0.47 4.74
N VAL A 37 -7.32 0.72 4.21
CA VAL A 37 -6.19 0.96 3.32
C VAL A 37 -5.14 1.75 4.09
N LEU A 38 -3.90 1.25 4.15
CA LEU A 38 -2.81 1.89 4.88
C LEU A 38 -1.70 2.26 3.89
N GLY A 39 -1.46 3.56 3.70
CA GLY A 39 -0.41 4.06 2.83
C GLY A 39 0.86 4.40 3.62
N PHE A 40 1.99 3.88 3.18
CA PHE A 40 3.30 4.13 3.79
C PHE A 40 4.23 4.80 2.77
N PRO A 41 4.38 6.13 2.83
CA PRO A 41 5.31 6.81 1.93
C PRO A 41 6.74 6.29 2.10
N CYS A 42 7.44 6.11 0.99
CA CYS A 42 8.78 5.55 0.98
C CYS A 42 9.63 6.27 -0.07
N ASN A 43 10.88 6.60 0.27
CA ASN A 43 11.78 7.31 -0.63
C ASN A 43 12.91 6.43 -1.19
N GLN A 44 12.82 5.10 -1.03
CA GLN A 44 13.88 4.18 -1.44
C GLN A 44 13.91 3.87 -2.93
N PHE A 45 12.86 4.19 -3.68
CA PHE A 45 12.74 3.84 -5.09
C PHE A 45 12.86 5.09 -5.96
N GLY A 46 14.08 5.35 -6.42
CA GLY A 46 14.35 6.51 -7.28
C GLY A 46 14.16 7.85 -6.58
N LYS A 47 14.11 7.87 -5.25
CA LYS A 47 13.87 9.07 -4.45
C LYS A 47 12.62 9.83 -4.88
N GLN A 48 11.54 9.09 -5.14
CA GLN A 48 10.27 9.63 -5.65
C GLN A 48 9.30 10.09 -4.57
N GLU A 49 9.75 10.11 -3.30
CA GLU A 49 8.99 10.66 -2.18
C GLU A 49 9.89 11.57 -1.33
N PRO A 50 10.37 12.70 -1.90
CA PRO A 50 11.34 13.55 -1.19
C PRO A 50 10.75 14.46 -0.13
N GLY A 51 9.42 14.67 -0.14
CA GLY A 51 8.77 15.59 0.79
C GLY A 51 8.67 15.05 2.22
N ASP A 52 8.39 15.92 3.16
CA ASP A 52 8.04 15.53 4.53
C ASP A 52 6.56 15.10 4.60
N GLU A 53 6.12 14.69 5.80
CA GLU A 53 4.76 14.18 5.98
C GLU A 53 3.69 15.19 5.64
N GLY A 54 3.88 16.46 5.98
CA GLY A 54 2.94 17.52 5.66
C GLY A 54 2.83 17.75 4.16
N ALA A 55 3.96 17.80 3.46
CA ALA A 55 3.99 17.98 2.01
C ALA A 55 3.35 16.79 1.29
N ILE A 56 3.59 15.58 1.76
CA ILE A 56 3.02 14.37 1.19
C ILE A 56 1.50 14.35 1.34
N SER A 57 1.00 14.63 2.55
CA SER A 57 -0.44 14.66 2.81
C SER A 57 -1.14 15.72 1.97
N GLU A 58 -0.56 16.91 1.89
CA GLU A 58 -1.11 18.00 1.08
C GLU A 58 -1.14 17.64 -0.40
N PHE A 59 -0.06 17.06 -0.91
CA PHE A 59 0.00 16.60 -2.30
C PHE A 59 -1.11 15.60 -2.62
N CYS A 60 -1.28 14.59 -1.76
CA CYS A 60 -2.27 13.54 -1.98
C CYS A 60 -3.69 14.08 -1.91
N GLU A 61 -3.98 14.95 -0.95
CA GLU A 61 -5.30 15.54 -0.79
C GLU A 61 -5.66 16.43 -1.97
N LEU A 62 -4.74 17.33 -2.38
CA LEU A 62 -5.01 18.29 -3.45
C LEU A 62 -5.10 17.65 -4.83
N ASN A 63 -4.30 16.63 -5.09
CA ASN A 63 -4.20 16.04 -6.43
C ASN A 63 -5.08 14.81 -6.62
N PHE A 64 -5.36 14.04 -5.57
CA PHE A 64 -6.07 12.76 -5.68
C PHE A 64 -7.22 12.60 -4.70
N GLY A 65 -7.46 13.59 -3.84
CA GLY A 65 -8.54 13.53 -2.85
C GLY A 65 -8.38 12.40 -1.84
N VAL A 66 -7.13 12.04 -1.49
CA VAL A 66 -6.84 10.92 -0.61
C VAL A 66 -7.38 11.16 0.79
N SER A 67 -8.19 10.22 1.28
CA SER A 67 -8.72 10.26 2.65
C SER A 67 -8.38 9.00 3.46
N PHE A 68 -7.83 7.95 2.83
CA PHE A 68 -7.35 6.79 3.59
C PHE A 68 -6.09 7.16 4.39
N PRO A 69 -5.82 6.43 5.51
CA PRO A 69 -4.66 6.77 6.35
C PRO A 69 -3.32 6.72 5.63
N LEU A 70 -2.53 7.78 5.78
CA LEU A 70 -1.13 7.84 5.35
C LEU A 70 -0.27 7.95 6.59
N PHE A 71 0.76 7.14 6.67
CA PHE A 71 1.67 7.10 7.81
C PHE A 71 2.93 7.91 7.53
N LYS A 72 3.84 7.94 8.51
CA LYS A 72 5.16 8.56 8.34
C LYS A 72 5.94 7.86 7.24
N LYS A 73 6.81 8.61 6.57
CA LYS A 73 7.73 8.04 5.60
C LYS A 73 8.58 6.96 6.27
N VAL A 74 8.70 5.78 5.64
CA VAL A 74 9.43 4.64 6.17
C VAL A 74 10.32 4.02 5.11
N ASP A 75 11.30 3.22 5.54
CA ASP A 75 12.00 2.31 4.66
C ASP A 75 11.26 0.98 4.64
N VAL A 76 11.24 0.33 3.49
CA VAL A 76 10.59 -0.98 3.32
C VAL A 76 11.60 -2.09 3.03
N ASN A 77 12.82 -1.72 2.63
CA ASN A 77 13.93 -2.64 2.39
C ASN A 77 15.13 -2.25 3.24
N GLY A 78 16.04 -3.20 3.46
CA GLY A 78 17.29 -2.95 4.17
C GLY A 78 17.15 -3.07 5.68
N SER A 79 18.22 -2.69 6.39
CA SER A 79 18.31 -2.87 7.84
C SER A 79 17.35 -1.97 8.62
N ASP A 80 16.94 -0.85 8.03
CA ASP A 80 16.04 0.12 8.68
C ASP A 80 14.58 -0.06 8.27
N ALA A 81 14.25 -1.15 7.58
CA ALA A 81 12.88 -1.41 7.13
C ALA A 81 11.91 -1.44 8.32
N HIS A 82 10.76 -0.81 8.14
CA HIS A 82 9.70 -0.82 9.15
C HIS A 82 9.32 -2.27 9.48
N PRO A 83 9.13 -2.62 10.76
CA PRO A 83 8.83 -4.00 11.16
C PRO A 83 7.65 -4.63 10.42
N LEU A 84 6.62 -3.87 10.12
CA LEU A 84 5.48 -4.36 9.34
C LEU A 84 5.95 -4.90 7.99
N PHE A 85 6.80 -4.16 7.27
CA PHE A 85 7.28 -4.59 5.95
C PHE A 85 8.23 -5.77 6.03
N VAL A 86 9.00 -5.89 7.12
CA VAL A 86 9.83 -7.08 7.34
C VAL A 86 8.95 -8.32 7.37
N GLN A 87 7.85 -8.28 8.11
CA GLN A 87 6.92 -9.41 8.20
C GLN A 87 6.17 -9.66 6.90
N LEU A 88 5.70 -8.61 6.24
CA LEU A 88 4.97 -8.74 4.98
C LEU A 88 5.81 -9.40 3.89
N LYS A 89 7.07 -8.98 3.77
CA LYS A 89 7.98 -9.55 2.77
C LYS A 89 8.26 -11.02 3.02
N LYS A 90 8.38 -11.42 4.28
CA LYS A 90 8.60 -12.82 4.67
C LYS A 90 7.40 -13.70 4.32
N ARG A 91 6.19 -13.21 4.59
CA ARG A 91 4.96 -14.00 4.46
C ARG A 91 4.42 -14.01 3.04
N ALA A 92 4.76 -13.01 2.22
CA ALA A 92 4.33 -12.93 0.83
C ALA A 92 5.52 -12.52 -0.05
N PRO A 93 6.44 -13.46 -0.37
CA PRO A 93 7.56 -13.16 -1.25
C PRO A 93 7.10 -12.80 -2.66
N GLY A 94 7.92 -12.06 -3.36
CA GLY A 94 7.66 -11.71 -4.75
C GLY A 94 8.11 -12.79 -5.73
N LEU A 95 8.39 -12.37 -6.94
CA LEU A 95 8.80 -13.26 -8.04
C LEU A 95 10.01 -14.09 -7.64
N LEU A 96 9.97 -15.39 -7.93
CA LEU A 96 11.07 -16.34 -7.67
C LEU A 96 11.51 -16.38 -6.19
N GLY A 97 10.57 -16.10 -5.27
CA GLY A 97 10.85 -16.13 -3.84
C GLY A 97 11.59 -14.90 -3.31
N SER A 98 11.79 -13.88 -4.14
CA SER A 98 12.43 -12.64 -3.72
C SER A 98 11.60 -11.93 -2.65
N GLN A 99 12.22 -11.54 -1.52
CA GLN A 99 11.51 -10.84 -0.44
C GLN A 99 11.52 -9.33 -0.63
N GLY A 100 12.52 -8.75 -1.27
CA GLY A 100 12.63 -7.30 -1.41
C GLY A 100 11.44 -6.68 -2.15
N ILE A 101 11.04 -5.49 -1.70
CA ILE A 101 10.07 -4.67 -2.43
C ILE A 101 10.79 -4.09 -3.64
N LYS A 102 10.22 -4.24 -4.83
CA LYS A 102 10.90 -3.87 -6.08
C LYS A 102 10.68 -2.42 -6.49
N TRP A 103 9.54 -1.83 -6.14
CA TRP A 103 9.22 -0.46 -6.53
C TRP A 103 8.08 0.11 -5.69
N ASN A 104 7.76 1.38 -5.92
CA ASN A 104 6.62 2.04 -5.27
C ASN A 104 5.30 1.38 -5.68
N PHE A 105 4.29 1.52 -4.85
CA PHE A 105 2.94 0.98 -5.06
C PHE A 105 2.87 -0.54 -5.17
N THR A 106 3.77 -1.24 -4.47
CA THR A 106 3.63 -2.65 -4.18
C THR A 106 2.56 -2.80 -3.09
N LYS A 107 1.64 -3.74 -3.26
CA LYS A 107 0.50 -3.91 -2.35
C LYS A 107 0.57 -5.27 -1.66
N PHE A 108 0.12 -5.29 -0.39
CA PHE A 108 -0.04 -6.52 0.38
C PHE A 108 -1.46 -6.58 0.92
N LEU A 109 -2.14 -7.69 0.71
CA LEU A 109 -3.50 -7.90 1.18
C LEU A 109 -3.50 -8.83 2.39
N ILE A 110 -4.14 -8.40 3.47
CA ILE A 110 -4.19 -9.11 4.75
C ILE A 110 -5.65 -9.41 5.07
N GLY A 111 -5.94 -10.67 5.40
CA GLY A 111 -7.31 -11.11 5.72
C GLY A 111 -7.75 -10.71 7.13
N LYS A 112 -9.00 -10.96 7.44
CA LYS A 112 -9.60 -10.64 8.75
C LYS A 112 -8.92 -11.34 9.92
N ASP A 113 -8.28 -12.48 9.66
CA ASP A 113 -7.55 -13.26 10.66
C ASP A 113 -6.11 -12.76 10.87
N GLY A 114 -5.69 -11.71 10.19
CA GLY A 114 -4.35 -11.15 10.27
C GLY A 114 -3.33 -11.88 9.41
N GLN A 115 -3.73 -12.85 8.61
CA GLN A 115 -2.81 -13.58 7.74
C GLN A 115 -2.60 -12.83 6.43
N VAL A 116 -1.34 -12.73 5.98
CA VAL A 116 -1.02 -12.11 4.70
C VAL A 116 -1.46 -13.06 3.60
N VAL A 117 -2.38 -12.60 2.76
CA VAL A 117 -2.96 -13.42 1.69
C VAL A 117 -2.09 -13.41 0.45
N LYS A 118 -1.65 -12.22 0.02
CA LYS A 118 -0.95 -12.11 -1.26
C LYS A 118 -0.24 -10.76 -1.39
N ARG A 119 0.83 -10.74 -2.18
CA ARG A 119 1.52 -9.53 -2.64
C ARG A 119 1.11 -9.24 -4.08
N PHE A 120 0.93 -7.97 -4.41
CA PHE A 120 0.62 -7.52 -5.77
C PHE A 120 1.69 -6.57 -6.26
N ALA A 121 2.09 -6.73 -7.52
CA ALA A 121 3.11 -5.90 -8.15
C ALA A 121 2.64 -4.45 -8.32
N PRO A 122 3.57 -3.50 -8.48
CA PRO A 122 3.19 -2.09 -8.74
C PRO A 122 2.27 -1.91 -9.93
N THR A 123 2.41 -2.73 -10.97
CA THR A 123 1.58 -2.64 -12.18
C THR A 123 0.13 -3.07 -11.97
N THR A 124 -0.18 -3.79 -10.89
CA THR A 124 -1.55 -4.19 -10.59
C THR A 124 -2.31 -2.97 -10.07
N LYS A 125 -3.34 -2.54 -10.79
CA LYS A 125 -4.13 -1.39 -10.38
C LYS A 125 -4.99 -1.72 -9.17
N PRO A 126 -5.22 -0.75 -8.25
CA PRO A 126 -6.05 -1.03 -7.06
C PRO A 126 -7.43 -1.58 -7.39
N GLU A 127 -8.04 -1.10 -8.45
CA GLU A 127 -9.37 -1.57 -8.86
C GLU A 127 -9.38 -3.05 -9.26
N GLU A 128 -8.24 -3.58 -9.69
CA GLU A 128 -8.12 -5.00 -10.05
C GLU A 128 -8.18 -5.92 -8.83
N LEU A 129 -8.04 -5.36 -7.62
CA LEU A 129 -8.08 -6.12 -6.37
C LEU A 129 -9.49 -6.33 -5.84
N SER A 130 -10.49 -5.70 -6.45
CA SER A 130 -11.86 -5.67 -5.91
C SER A 130 -12.43 -7.06 -5.66
N SER A 131 -12.27 -8.01 -6.58
CA SER A 131 -12.82 -9.36 -6.41
C SER A 131 -12.17 -10.09 -5.23
N GLU A 132 -10.85 -9.94 -5.03
CA GLU A 132 -10.16 -10.58 -3.92
C GLU A 132 -10.53 -9.92 -2.58
N ILE A 133 -10.68 -8.60 -2.56
CA ILE A 133 -11.14 -7.88 -1.37
C ILE A 133 -12.54 -8.34 -1.00
N GLU A 134 -13.45 -8.42 -1.96
CA GLU A 134 -14.83 -8.85 -1.70
C GLU A 134 -14.89 -10.28 -1.17
N ALA A 135 -14.06 -11.17 -1.69
CA ALA A 135 -13.98 -12.53 -1.20
C ALA A 135 -13.56 -12.60 0.27
N LEU A 136 -12.63 -11.73 0.69
CA LEU A 136 -12.16 -11.69 2.07
C LEU A 136 -13.14 -10.99 3.02
N LEU A 137 -14.00 -10.13 2.50
CA LEU A 137 -14.99 -9.40 3.31
C LEU A 137 -16.23 -10.23 3.65
N LYS A 138 -16.43 -11.35 2.97
CA LYS A 138 -17.58 -12.24 3.21
C LYS A 138 -17.56 -12.88 4.58
#